data_a995f6cdd4a36271ed42f4ea1441147d
#
_entry.id   a995f6cdd4a36271ed42f4ea1441147d
#
_cell.length_a   1.000
_cell.length_b   1.000
_cell.length_c   1.000
_cell.angle_alpha   90.00
_cell.angle_beta   90.00
_cell.angle_gamma   90.00
#
_symmetry.space_group_name_H-M   'P 1'
#
loop_
_entity.id
_entity.type
_entity.pdbx_description
1 polymer ?
#
loop_
_entity_poly.entity_id
_entity_poly.type
_entity_poly.pdbx_seq_one_letter_code
_entity_poly.pdbx_strand_id
1 'polypeptide(L)'
;GMAEETGALINGAVQAGMREGLGYGEVVGRMIATDEQFRHRDISVFGQAYRLRVPLTVHICIGTDIIHQHPSVDFAALGWASGQDFKIYCKAVSELEGGVFLNFGSAVLGPEVFLKALSIARNLGYTVSHITTANFDIFPLRGDYHAAVGYDNPEYYYRPRKNIVNRPTSLGGHGYHITGDHRVTLPNLYRLIHREM
;
A
#
# COMPACT_ATOMS: atom_id res chain seq x y z
N GLY A 1 -6.23 3.71 -24.75
CA GLY A 1 -7.41 3.06 -24.18
C GLY A 1 -7.04 1.77 -23.47
N MET A 2 -7.94 1.28 -22.70
CA MET A 2 -7.80 -0.01 -22.01
C MET A 2 -8.12 -1.14 -23.00
N ALA A 3 -7.33 -2.22 -22.95
CA ALA A 3 -7.68 -3.43 -23.69
C ALA A 3 -8.91 -4.10 -23.04
N GLU A 4 -9.82 -4.61 -23.87
CA GLU A 4 -11.05 -5.29 -23.44
C GLU A 4 -10.73 -6.43 -22.46
N GLU A 5 -9.72 -7.23 -22.78
CA GLU A 5 -9.32 -8.40 -21.99
C GLU A 5 -8.85 -8.01 -20.60
N THR A 6 -8.14 -6.89 -20.46
CA THR A 6 -7.62 -6.43 -19.16
C THR A 6 -8.77 -6.07 -18.22
N GLY A 7 -9.75 -5.32 -18.71
CA GLY A 7 -10.92 -4.95 -17.92
C GLY A 7 -11.78 -6.17 -17.56
N ALA A 8 -12.06 -7.03 -18.54
CA ALA A 8 -12.85 -8.23 -18.32
C ALA A 8 -12.20 -9.19 -17.32
N LEU A 9 -10.89 -9.44 -17.44
CA LEU A 9 -10.14 -10.35 -16.55
C LEU A 9 -10.08 -9.83 -15.12
N ILE A 10 -9.70 -8.57 -14.91
CA ILE A 10 -9.57 -8.03 -13.56
C ILE A 10 -10.94 -7.92 -12.88
N ASN A 11 -11.94 -7.34 -13.55
CA ASN A 11 -13.28 -7.21 -12.98
C ASN A 11 -13.92 -8.58 -12.73
N GLY A 12 -13.73 -9.55 -13.64
CA GLY A 12 -14.21 -10.92 -13.47
C GLY A 12 -13.55 -11.63 -12.28
N ALA A 13 -12.23 -11.45 -12.09
CA ALA A 13 -11.50 -12.00 -10.95
C ALA A 13 -12.03 -11.41 -9.64
N VAL A 14 -12.25 -10.09 -9.57
CA VAL A 14 -12.76 -9.42 -8.35
C VAL A 14 -14.17 -9.90 -8.00
N GLN A 15 -15.04 -10.07 -8.99
CA GLN A 15 -16.39 -10.63 -8.78
C GLN A 15 -16.35 -12.08 -8.28
N ALA A 16 -15.43 -12.89 -8.81
CA ALA A 16 -15.20 -14.25 -8.32
C ALA A 16 -14.68 -14.22 -6.87
N GLY A 17 -13.71 -13.38 -6.58
CA GLY A 17 -13.16 -13.18 -5.23
C GLY A 17 -14.22 -12.82 -4.20
N MET A 18 -15.14 -11.93 -4.54
CA MET A 18 -16.27 -11.60 -3.65
C MET A 18 -17.09 -12.85 -3.29
N ARG A 19 -17.41 -13.71 -4.28
CA ARG A 19 -18.17 -14.95 -4.04
C ARG A 19 -17.42 -15.98 -3.19
N GLU A 20 -16.08 -15.96 -3.27
CA GLU A 20 -15.20 -16.88 -2.55
C GLU A 20 -14.72 -16.35 -1.21
N GLY A 21 -15.03 -15.10 -0.86
CA GLY A 21 -14.56 -14.47 0.38
C GLY A 21 -13.12 -13.95 0.32
N LEU A 22 -12.53 -13.78 -0.89
CA LEU A 22 -11.15 -13.37 -1.11
C LEU A 22 -11.03 -11.88 -1.38
N GLY A 23 -9.97 -11.25 -0.85
CA GLY A 23 -9.64 -9.86 -1.15
C GLY A 23 -9.18 -9.65 -2.61
N TYR A 24 -9.15 -8.39 -3.01
CA TYR A 24 -8.75 -8.00 -4.37
C TYR A 24 -7.32 -8.47 -4.70
N GLY A 25 -6.37 -8.20 -3.80
CA GLY A 25 -4.97 -8.54 -4.02
C GLY A 25 -4.75 -10.03 -4.16
N GLU A 26 -5.42 -10.84 -3.33
CA GLU A 26 -5.31 -12.29 -3.36
C GLU A 26 -5.91 -12.89 -4.64
N VAL A 27 -7.12 -12.48 -5.03
CA VAL A 27 -7.79 -13.08 -6.19
C VAL A 27 -7.08 -12.73 -7.50
N VAL A 28 -6.61 -11.50 -7.66
CA VAL A 28 -5.83 -11.10 -8.84
C VAL A 28 -4.45 -11.76 -8.84
N GLY A 29 -3.81 -11.85 -7.67
CA GLY A 29 -2.55 -12.56 -7.51
C GLY A 29 -2.66 -14.04 -7.88
N ARG A 30 -3.72 -14.71 -7.43
CA ARG A 30 -4.03 -16.10 -7.79
C ARG A 30 -4.23 -16.25 -9.28
N MET A 31 -5.08 -15.44 -9.89
CA MET A 31 -5.33 -15.46 -11.33
C MET A 31 -4.01 -15.37 -12.12
N ILE A 32 -3.16 -14.41 -11.81
CA ILE A 32 -1.88 -14.23 -12.52
C ILE A 32 -0.93 -15.41 -12.26
N ALA A 33 -0.87 -15.92 -11.03
CA ALA A 33 0.05 -16.99 -10.67
C ALA A 33 -0.29 -18.34 -11.30
N THR A 34 -1.59 -18.62 -11.49
CA THR A 34 -2.08 -19.96 -11.89
C THR A 34 -2.46 -20.07 -13.35
N ASP A 35 -2.78 -18.98 -14.03
CA ASP A 35 -3.21 -19.00 -15.43
C ASP A 35 -1.99 -18.87 -16.36
N GLU A 36 -1.83 -19.84 -17.25
CA GLU A 36 -0.69 -19.93 -18.17
C GLU A 36 -0.71 -18.87 -19.28
N GLN A 37 -1.82 -18.20 -19.51
CA GLN A 37 -1.88 -17.09 -20.46
C GLN A 37 -0.96 -15.91 -20.05
N PHE A 38 -0.66 -15.75 -18.75
CA PHE A 38 0.23 -14.72 -18.23
C PHE A 38 1.69 -15.14 -18.38
N ARG A 39 2.29 -14.84 -19.54
CA ARG A 39 3.67 -15.23 -19.88
C ARG A 39 4.73 -14.62 -18.95
N HIS A 40 4.44 -13.46 -18.34
CA HIS A 40 5.36 -12.71 -17.48
C HIS A 40 4.99 -12.78 -16.00
N ARG A 41 4.26 -13.83 -15.59
CA ARG A 41 3.82 -14.03 -14.20
C ARG A 41 4.96 -14.07 -13.19
N ASP A 42 6.17 -14.44 -13.63
CA ASP A 42 7.33 -14.56 -12.75
C ASP A 42 7.91 -13.20 -12.31
N ILE A 43 7.60 -12.12 -13.03
CA ILE A 43 7.98 -10.76 -12.64
C ILE A 43 6.78 -9.97 -12.09
N SER A 44 5.60 -10.56 -12.00
CA SER A 44 4.42 -9.92 -11.46
C SER A 44 4.48 -9.85 -9.93
N VAL A 45 4.40 -8.65 -9.37
CA VAL A 45 4.33 -8.45 -7.92
C VAL A 45 3.13 -9.20 -7.32
N PHE A 46 1.96 -9.12 -7.96
CA PHE A 46 0.75 -9.83 -7.53
C PHE A 46 0.93 -11.36 -7.56
N GLY A 47 1.42 -11.89 -8.69
CA GLY A 47 1.65 -13.32 -8.83
C GLY A 47 2.69 -13.85 -7.85
N GLN A 48 3.78 -13.11 -7.62
CA GLN A 48 4.80 -13.49 -6.65
C GLN A 48 4.30 -13.40 -5.21
N ALA A 49 3.57 -12.36 -4.84
CA ALA A 49 2.97 -12.24 -3.51
C ALA A 49 2.08 -13.45 -3.19
N TYR A 50 1.22 -13.86 -4.15
CA TYR A 50 0.38 -15.05 -4.00
C TYR A 50 1.20 -16.32 -3.80
N ARG A 51 2.23 -16.57 -4.64
CA ARG A 51 3.11 -17.74 -4.54
C ARG A 51 3.87 -17.82 -3.22
N LEU A 52 4.35 -16.67 -2.75
CA LEU A 52 5.12 -16.55 -1.52
C LEU A 52 4.25 -16.44 -0.27
N ARG A 53 2.92 -16.41 -0.42
CA ARG A 53 1.96 -16.20 0.67
C ARG A 53 2.21 -14.90 1.45
N VAL A 54 2.67 -13.88 0.75
CA VAL A 54 2.80 -12.53 1.29
C VAL A 54 1.48 -11.79 1.03
N PRO A 55 0.79 -11.29 2.05
CA PRO A 55 -0.43 -10.54 1.86
C PRO A 55 -0.20 -9.33 0.95
N LEU A 56 -0.96 -9.24 -0.13
CA LEU A 56 -1.01 -8.10 -1.02
C LEU A 56 -2.42 -7.52 -0.98
N THR A 57 -2.55 -6.24 -0.71
CA THR A 57 -3.84 -5.57 -0.54
C THR A 57 -3.98 -4.41 -1.51
N VAL A 58 -5.20 -4.22 -2.03
CA VAL A 58 -5.53 -3.17 -3.00
C VAL A 58 -6.56 -2.22 -2.40
N HIS A 59 -6.20 -0.97 -2.28
CA HIS A 59 -7.03 0.09 -1.72
C HIS A 59 -7.50 1.01 -2.84
N ILE A 60 -8.71 0.77 -3.33
CA ILE A 60 -9.25 1.50 -4.47
C ILE A 60 -9.87 2.85 -4.06
N CYS A 61 -9.85 3.77 -5.01
CA CYS A 61 -10.73 4.93 -5.03
C CYS A 61 -11.66 4.77 -6.22
N ILE A 62 -12.95 4.51 -6.00
CA ILE A 62 -13.91 4.25 -7.06
C ILE A 62 -13.99 5.47 -8.00
N GLY A 63 -13.88 5.24 -9.29
CA GLY A 63 -13.88 6.26 -10.32
C GLY A 63 -12.50 6.72 -10.78
N THR A 64 -11.41 6.30 -10.14
CA THR A 64 -10.04 6.74 -10.52
C THR A 64 -9.31 5.78 -11.45
N ASP A 65 -9.65 4.48 -11.44
CA ASP A 65 -8.99 3.49 -12.25
C ASP A 65 -9.68 3.30 -13.59
N ILE A 66 -8.89 2.99 -14.63
CA ILE A 66 -9.38 2.80 -16.00
C ILE A 66 -10.39 1.64 -16.10
N ILE A 67 -10.23 0.58 -15.31
CA ILE A 67 -11.16 -0.55 -15.30
C ILE A 67 -12.56 -0.21 -14.78
N HIS A 68 -12.71 0.92 -14.08
CA HIS A 68 -13.99 1.37 -13.57
C HIS A 68 -14.95 1.85 -14.66
N GLN A 69 -14.47 2.17 -15.86
CA GLN A 69 -15.29 2.50 -17.02
C GLN A 69 -15.62 1.28 -17.92
N HIS A 70 -15.09 0.10 -17.60
CA HIS A 70 -15.34 -1.10 -18.39
C HIS A 70 -16.77 -1.64 -18.12
N PRO A 71 -17.51 -2.13 -19.15
CA PRO A 71 -18.89 -2.62 -18.97
C PRO A 71 -19.04 -3.76 -17.98
N SER A 72 -17.99 -4.55 -17.76
CA SER A 72 -17.99 -5.68 -16.80
C SER A 72 -17.81 -5.25 -15.34
N VAL A 73 -17.67 -3.95 -15.05
CA VAL A 73 -17.44 -3.49 -13.68
C VAL A 73 -18.63 -3.81 -12.77
N ASP A 74 -18.32 -4.33 -11.59
CA ASP A 74 -19.26 -4.46 -10.47
C ASP A 74 -18.71 -3.66 -9.29
N PHE A 75 -19.28 -2.50 -9.04
CA PHE A 75 -18.84 -1.60 -7.97
C PHE A 75 -19.09 -2.18 -6.58
N ALA A 76 -20.08 -3.05 -6.41
CA ALA A 76 -20.31 -3.74 -5.15
C ALA A 76 -19.17 -4.73 -4.88
N ALA A 77 -18.78 -5.51 -5.87
CA ALA A 77 -17.65 -6.44 -5.77
C ALA A 77 -16.32 -5.70 -5.52
N LEU A 78 -16.06 -4.60 -6.22
CA LEU A 78 -14.88 -3.76 -6.00
C LEU A 78 -14.81 -3.23 -4.57
N GLY A 79 -15.89 -2.63 -4.08
CA GLY A 79 -15.96 -2.09 -2.72
C GLY A 79 -15.81 -3.17 -1.66
N TRP A 80 -16.44 -4.33 -1.87
CA TRP A 80 -16.34 -5.47 -0.97
C TRP A 80 -14.89 -6.02 -0.92
N ALA A 81 -14.28 -6.28 -2.07
CA ALA A 81 -12.94 -6.87 -2.16
C ALA A 81 -11.86 -5.93 -1.58
N SER A 82 -11.92 -4.63 -1.87
CA SER A 82 -11.02 -3.65 -1.25
C SER A 82 -11.29 -3.49 0.25
N GLY A 83 -12.52 -3.65 0.70
CA GLY A 83 -12.88 -3.70 2.12
C GLY A 83 -12.29 -4.91 2.85
N GLN A 84 -12.24 -6.08 2.23
CA GLN A 84 -11.53 -7.25 2.77
C GLN A 84 -10.03 -6.99 2.84
N ASP A 85 -9.45 -6.45 1.77
CA ASP A 85 -8.04 -6.07 1.74
C ASP A 85 -7.68 -5.07 2.85
N PHE A 86 -8.56 -4.11 3.14
CA PHE A 86 -8.34 -3.19 4.26
C PHE A 86 -8.31 -3.89 5.61
N LYS A 87 -9.13 -4.92 5.83
CA LYS A 87 -9.07 -5.73 7.06
C LYS A 87 -7.76 -6.52 7.18
N ILE A 88 -7.31 -7.12 6.06
CA ILE A 88 -6.03 -7.82 6.00
C ILE A 88 -4.88 -6.85 6.30
N TYR A 89 -4.93 -5.66 5.72
CA TYR A 89 -3.95 -4.60 5.98
C TYR A 89 -3.96 -4.14 7.45
N CYS A 90 -5.13 -3.93 8.05
CA CYS A 90 -5.24 -3.61 9.47
C CYS A 90 -4.62 -4.70 10.35
N LYS A 91 -4.80 -5.97 9.99
CA LYS A 91 -4.17 -7.10 10.70
C LYS A 91 -2.64 -7.02 10.60
N ALA A 92 -2.09 -6.80 9.41
CA ALA A 92 -0.65 -6.63 9.23
C ALA A 92 -0.11 -5.44 10.04
N VAL A 93 -0.82 -4.32 10.03
CA VAL A 93 -0.44 -3.13 10.81
C VAL A 93 -0.54 -3.37 12.32
N SER A 94 -1.47 -4.20 12.79
CA SER A 94 -1.57 -4.55 14.22
C SER A 94 -0.37 -5.36 14.75
N GLU A 95 0.39 -5.96 13.86
CA GLU A 95 1.60 -6.76 14.14
C GLU A 95 2.90 -6.00 13.84
N LEU A 96 2.82 -4.69 13.60
CA LEU A 96 3.96 -3.88 13.16
C LEU A 96 4.88 -3.43 14.31
N GLU A 97 4.59 -3.73 15.57
CA GLU A 97 5.47 -3.34 16.70
C GLU A 97 6.89 -3.86 16.48
N GLY A 98 7.88 -2.98 16.60
CA GLY A 98 9.29 -3.27 16.30
C GLY A 98 9.62 -3.42 14.80
N GLY A 99 8.61 -3.29 13.93
CA GLY A 99 8.74 -3.48 12.50
C GLY A 99 8.99 -2.17 11.73
N VAL A 100 9.01 -2.31 10.40
CA VAL A 100 9.31 -1.22 9.46
C VAL A 100 8.16 -1.04 8.46
N PHE A 101 7.70 0.18 8.28
CA PHE A 101 6.76 0.58 7.24
C PHE A 101 7.43 1.50 6.22
N LEU A 102 7.37 1.11 4.94
CA LEU A 102 7.95 1.87 3.85
C LEU A 102 6.85 2.40 2.91
N ASN A 103 6.87 3.70 2.62
CA ASN A 103 5.98 4.34 1.65
C ASN A 103 6.76 4.74 0.41
N PHE A 104 6.37 4.21 -0.75
CA PHE A 104 6.92 4.55 -2.05
C PHE A 104 5.82 5.03 -3.00
N GLY A 105 6.03 6.20 -3.61
CA GLY A 105 5.19 6.70 -4.70
C GLY A 105 3.76 7.08 -4.36
N SER A 106 3.36 7.06 -3.07
CA SER A 106 2.02 7.48 -2.67
C SER A 106 2.07 8.72 -1.79
N ALA A 107 1.54 9.83 -2.31
CA ALA A 107 1.46 11.09 -1.58
C ALA A 107 0.13 11.31 -0.84
N VAL A 108 -0.90 10.54 -1.15
CA VAL A 108 -2.25 10.70 -0.57
C VAL A 108 -2.82 9.39 -0.03
N LEU A 109 -3.15 8.43 -0.90
CA LEU A 109 -3.88 7.22 -0.49
C LEU A 109 -3.09 6.35 0.48
N GLY A 110 -1.83 6.04 0.21
CA GLY A 110 -1.00 5.23 1.11
C GLY A 110 -0.91 5.82 2.52
N PRO A 111 -0.51 7.10 2.68
CA PRO A 111 -0.48 7.76 3.99
C PRO A 111 -1.83 7.76 4.72
N GLU A 112 -2.93 7.95 4.02
CA GLU A 112 -4.26 7.96 4.62
C GLU A 112 -4.71 6.56 5.05
N VAL A 113 -4.51 5.55 4.22
CA VAL A 113 -4.84 4.15 4.55
C VAL A 113 -4.02 3.66 5.74
N PHE A 114 -2.70 3.93 5.74
CA PHE A 114 -1.82 3.53 6.83
C PHE A 114 -2.24 4.15 8.17
N LEU A 115 -2.48 5.46 8.19
CA LEU A 115 -2.87 6.14 9.43
C LEU A 115 -4.19 5.62 10.00
N LYS A 116 -5.18 5.28 9.13
CA LYS A 116 -6.46 4.72 9.59
C LYS A 116 -6.28 3.30 10.13
N ALA A 117 -5.53 2.46 9.45
CA ALA A 117 -5.23 1.11 9.92
C ALA A 117 -4.48 1.13 11.26
N LEU A 118 -3.48 2.01 11.41
CA LEU A 118 -2.76 2.20 12.67
C LEU A 118 -3.67 2.69 13.80
N SER A 119 -4.58 3.62 13.50
CA SER A 119 -5.55 4.12 14.48
C SER A 119 -6.51 3.01 14.93
N ILE A 120 -6.98 2.17 14.00
CA ILE A 120 -7.83 1.01 14.31
C ILE A 120 -7.05 0.02 15.19
N ALA A 121 -5.82 -0.34 14.83
CA ALA A 121 -5.00 -1.26 15.60
C ALA A 121 -4.82 -0.76 17.05
N ARG A 122 -4.43 0.50 17.22
CA ARG A 122 -4.24 1.11 18.54
C ARG A 122 -5.54 1.19 19.35
N ASN A 123 -6.68 1.52 18.72
CA ASN A 123 -7.98 1.56 19.37
C ASN A 123 -8.47 0.16 19.81
N LEU A 124 -8.03 -0.88 19.14
CA LEU A 124 -8.28 -2.28 19.51
C LEU A 124 -7.32 -2.80 20.60
N GLY A 125 -6.40 -1.96 21.09
CA GLY A 125 -5.49 -2.29 22.18
C GLY A 125 -4.16 -2.92 21.73
N TYR A 126 -3.85 -2.96 20.44
CA TYR A 126 -2.54 -3.43 19.96
C TYR A 126 -1.48 -2.36 20.24
N THR A 127 -0.34 -2.80 20.82
CA THR A 127 0.82 -1.93 20.99
C THR A 127 1.54 -1.81 19.66
N VAL A 128 1.44 -0.66 19.01
CA VAL A 128 2.14 -0.33 17.76
C VAL A 128 2.77 1.05 17.95
N SER A 129 3.77 1.12 18.84
CA SER A 129 4.39 2.36 19.30
C SER A 129 5.83 2.52 18.81
N HIS A 130 6.63 1.44 18.89
CA HIS A 130 8.04 1.45 18.52
C HIS A 130 8.23 0.92 17.10
N ILE A 131 7.70 1.66 16.14
CA ILE A 131 7.80 1.35 14.72
C ILE A 131 8.78 2.27 14.01
N THR A 132 9.41 1.78 12.97
CA THR A 132 10.18 2.61 12.04
C THR A 132 9.36 2.86 10.78
N THR A 133 9.22 4.11 10.38
CA THR A 133 8.56 4.45 9.11
C THR A 133 9.53 5.22 8.21
N ALA A 134 9.46 4.98 6.90
CA ALA A 134 10.22 5.77 5.93
C ALA A 134 9.34 6.13 4.73
N ASN A 135 9.37 7.40 4.39
CA ASN A 135 8.75 7.91 3.17
C ASN A 135 9.83 8.18 2.12
N PHE A 136 9.72 7.49 0.99
CA PHE A 136 10.57 7.70 -0.17
C PHE A 136 9.83 8.54 -1.21
N ASP A 137 10.37 9.72 -1.54
CA ASP A 137 9.73 10.63 -2.50
C ASP A 137 10.80 11.45 -3.24
N ILE A 138 10.43 11.98 -4.39
CA ILE A 138 11.22 13.00 -5.10
C ILE A 138 11.04 14.40 -4.49
N PHE A 139 10.00 14.61 -3.69
CA PHE A 139 9.71 15.88 -3.05
C PHE A 139 10.60 16.07 -1.81
N PRO A 140 11.48 17.10 -1.79
CA PRO A 140 12.34 17.33 -0.65
C PRO A 140 11.57 18.03 0.48
N LEU A 141 11.78 17.58 1.71
CA LEU A 141 11.40 18.32 2.89
C LEU A 141 12.55 19.21 3.34
N ARG A 142 12.26 20.42 3.81
CA ARG A 142 13.25 21.42 4.19
C ARG A 142 13.41 21.48 5.71
N GLY A 143 14.64 21.67 6.16
CA GLY A 143 14.94 21.81 7.58
C GLY A 143 14.63 20.56 8.40
N ASP A 144 14.24 20.76 9.65
CA ASP A 144 13.81 19.68 10.53
C ASP A 144 12.35 19.31 10.22
N TYR A 145 12.16 18.24 9.44
CA TYR A 145 10.84 17.77 9.06
C TYR A 145 10.06 17.10 10.21
N HIS A 146 10.67 16.93 11.39
CA HIS A 146 9.98 16.52 12.60
C HIS A 146 9.36 17.69 13.35
N ALA A 147 9.91 18.89 13.19
CA ALA A 147 9.40 20.07 13.85
C ALA A 147 7.95 20.39 13.43
N ALA A 148 7.19 20.97 14.33
CA ALA A 148 5.86 21.48 14.01
C ALA A 148 5.96 22.64 13.00
N VAL A 149 5.08 22.64 12.01
CA VAL A 149 4.97 23.73 11.02
C VAL A 149 3.58 24.34 11.05
N GLY A 150 3.49 25.64 10.79
CA GLY A 150 2.23 26.39 10.73
C GLY A 150 1.43 26.11 9.46
N TYR A 151 0.18 26.57 9.42
CA TYR A 151 -0.74 26.42 8.29
C TYR A 151 -0.30 27.15 7.02
N ASP A 152 0.57 28.14 7.16
CA ASP A 152 1.18 28.93 6.09
C ASP A 152 2.33 28.18 5.39
N ASN A 153 2.84 27.11 5.99
CA ASN A 153 3.88 26.30 5.40
C ASN A 153 3.25 25.22 4.47
N PRO A 154 3.66 25.16 3.17
CA PRO A 154 3.17 24.14 2.25
C PRO A 154 3.35 22.70 2.74
N GLU A 155 4.40 22.43 3.51
CA GLU A 155 4.68 21.10 4.06
C GLU A 155 3.68 20.67 5.14
N TYR A 156 2.89 21.60 5.70
CA TYR A 156 1.81 21.26 6.63
C TYR A 156 0.80 20.31 6.03
N TYR A 157 0.45 20.51 4.75
CA TYR A 157 -0.55 19.70 4.03
C TYR A 157 0.07 18.49 3.32
N TYR A 158 1.38 18.36 3.29
CA TYR A 158 2.04 17.21 2.69
C TYR A 158 1.83 15.96 3.57
N ARG A 159 0.91 15.11 3.15
CA ARG A 159 0.43 13.94 3.93
C ARG A 159 1.53 12.97 4.34
N PRO A 160 2.51 12.58 3.49
CA PRO A 160 3.56 11.67 3.90
C PRO A 160 4.36 12.17 5.10
N ARG A 161 4.71 13.47 5.16
CA ARG A 161 5.36 14.04 6.34
C ARG A 161 4.54 13.82 7.61
N LYS A 162 3.23 14.10 7.54
CA LYS A 162 2.33 14.07 8.68
C LYS A 162 1.91 12.65 9.06
N ASN A 163 1.54 11.83 8.06
CA ASN A 163 0.85 10.56 8.26
C ASN A 163 1.74 9.33 8.14
N ILE A 164 2.98 9.50 7.66
CA ILE A 164 4.00 8.44 7.65
C ILE A 164 5.10 8.75 8.64
N VAL A 165 5.71 9.95 8.55
CA VAL A 165 6.92 10.28 9.33
C VAL A 165 6.60 10.66 10.77
N ASN A 166 5.66 11.58 11.02
CA ASN A 166 5.52 12.21 12.34
C ASN A 166 4.46 11.53 13.25
N ARG A 167 3.20 11.47 12.81
CA ARG A 167 2.12 10.96 13.67
C ARG A 167 2.27 9.49 14.06
N PRO A 168 2.60 8.56 13.15
CA PRO A 168 2.74 7.16 13.50
C PRO A 168 3.81 6.90 14.54
N THR A 169 4.89 7.67 14.50
CA THR A 169 6.09 7.49 15.34
C THR A 169 6.09 8.31 16.64
N SER A 170 5.06 9.13 16.87
CA SER A 170 4.97 10.03 18.02
C SER A 170 4.94 9.34 19.40
N LEU A 171 4.77 8.03 19.46
CA LEU A 171 4.72 7.24 20.69
C LEU A 171 6.04 6.48 20.97
N GLY A 172 7.15 6.88 20.36
CA GLY A 172 8.47 6.29 20.59
C GLY A 172 9.10 5.61 19.37
N GLY A 173 8.47 5.69 18.22
CA GLY A 173 9.01 5.19 16.96
C GLY A 173 9.96 6.18 16.26
N HIS A 174 10.49 5.77 15.10
CA HIS A 174 11.39 6.56 14.28
C HIS A 174 10.81 6.78 12.88
N GLY A 175 10.76 8.04 12.43
CA GLY A 175 10.23 8.41 11.12
C GLY A 175 11.32 9.04 10.25
N TYR A 176 11.42 8.58 9.00
CA TYR A 176 12.42 9.06 8.05
C TYR A 176 11.77 9.56 6.78
N HIS A 177 12.38 10.61 6.19
CA HIS A 177 12.06 11.05 4.84
C HIS A 177 13.31 10.94 3.96
N ILE A 178 13.22 10.18 2.89
CA ILE A 178 14.32 9.88 1.99
C ILE A 178 13.99 10.47 0.62
N THR A 179 14.70 11.55 0.26
CA THR A 179 14.50 12.22 -1.02
C THR A 179 15.34 11.54 -2.10
N GLY A 180 14.71 11.19 -3.22
CA GLY A 180 15.43 10.64 -4.36
C GLY A 180 14.52 9.98 -5.40
N ASP A 181 15.09 9.74 -6.57
CA ASP A 181 14.43 8.99 -7.64
C ASP A 181 14.30 7.51 -7.22
N HIS A 182 13.09 6.95 -7.34
CA HIS A 182 12.82 5.54 -7.00
C HIS A 182 13.62 4.54 -7.82
N ARG A 183 14.05 4.90 -9.02
CA ARG A 183 15.00 4.09 -9.84
C ARG A 183 16.38 3.95 -9.20
N VAL A 184 16.70 4.81 -8.24
CA VAL A 184 17.95 4.79 -7.46
C VAL A 184 17.70 4.29 -6.04
N THR A 185 16.71 4.85 -5.36
CA THR A 185 16.47 4.54 -3.93
C THR A 185 16.03 3.10 -3.71
N LEU A 186 15.13 2.55 -4.56
CA LEU A 186 14.64 1.19 -4.40
C LEU A 186 15.74 0.12 -4.66
N PRO A 187 16.52 0.18 -5.75
CA PRO A 187 17.65 -0.74 -5.93
C PRO A 187 18.73 -0.62 -4.86
N ASN A 188 18.96 0.57 -4.32
CA ASN A 188 19.92 0.75 -3.23
C ASN A 188 19.41 0.12 -1.93
N LEU A 189 18.15 0.31 -1.58
CA LEU A 189 17.53 -0.36 -0.43
C LEU A 189 17.66 -1.89 -0.56
N TYR A 190 17.33 -2.45 -1.72
CA TYR A 190 17.46 -3.87 -2.01
C TYR A 190 18.90 -4.36 -1.77
N ARG A 191 19.91 -3.65 -2.30
CA ARG A 191 21.32 -4.01 -2.12
C ARG A 191 21.78 -3.95 -0.66
N LEU A 192 21.29 -2.94 0.09
CA LEU A 192 21.65 -2.81 1.52
C LEU A 192 21.08 -3.97 2.33
N ILE A 193 19.80 -4.31 2.13
CA ILE A 193 19.17 -5.44 2.81
C ILE A 193 19.95 -6.75 2.54
N HIS A 194 20.34 -6.99 1.30
CA HIS A 194 21.09 -8.21 0.93
C HIS A 194 22.54 -8.26 1.42
N ARG A 195 23.14 -7.14 1.79
CA ARG A 195 24.50 -7.11 2.36
C ARG A 195 24.51 -7.43 3.85
N GLU A 196 23.42 -7.16 4.54
CA GLU A 196 23.28 -7.38 5.99
C GLU A 196 22.72 -8.78 6.31
N MET A 197 22.23 -9.50 5.31
CA MET A 197 21.78 -10.90 5.42
C MET A 197 22.92 -11.87 5.15
#